data_e46f66aeaff93d192129efc1966de4f7
#
_entry.id   e46f66aeaff93d192129efc1966de4f7
#
_cell.length_a   1.000
_cell.length_b   1.000
_cell.length_c   1.000
_cell.angle_alpha   90.00
_cell.angle_beta   90.00
_cell.angle_gamma   90.00
#
_symmetry.space_group_name_H-M   'P 1'
#
loop_
_entity.id
_entity.type
_entity.pdbx_description
1 polymer ?
#
loop_
_entity_poly.entity_id
_entity_poly.type
_entity_poly.pdbx_seq_one_letter_code
_entity_poly.pdbx_strand_id
1 'polypeptide(L)'
;KRQDTPILVYFGGRQMCYPTTTCFVANLKPGNYTIEVYASRPTRPGERVWKGERLYNDRVYFNGNEVKDIIVEERGDIRPGRPGRPGTGQGGHRPDYNRYDRVMNDQLFKKFFDSVKNEPFEKDRMGLITTALANSDFTSEQCLQLVKFYTFDNERLKIMKMMYPNIVDKEAFFTVIGTLTFSSNKTKMNDFIKEYEGR
;
A
#
# COMPACT_ATOMS: atom_id res chain seq x y z
N LYS A 1 28.07 4.68 10.89
CA LYS A 1 27.55 4.56 9.50
C LYS A 1 27.22 3.09 9.30
N ARG A 2 25.91 2.73 9.28
CA ARG A 2 25.49 1.40 8.83
C ARG A 2 25.81 1.34 7.34
N GLN A 3 26.52 0.34 6.92
CA GLN A 3 26.74 0.03 5.52
C GLN A 3 25.46 -0.66 5.04
N ASP A 4 24.79 -0.07 4.05
CA ASP A 4 23.60 -0.68 3.47
C ASP A 4 23.96 -2.02 2.87
N THR A 5 23.25 -3.07 3.26
CA THR A 5 23.50 -4.43 2.77
C THR A 5 23.14 -4.51 1.29
N PRO A 6 24.05 -4.96 0.42
CA PRO A 6 23.72 -5.15 -0.98
C PRO A 6 22.61 -6.18 -1.16
N ILE A 7 21.75 -5.96 -2.15
CA ILE A 7 20.65 -6.83 -2.50
C ILE A 7 20.77 -7.38 -3.91
N LEU A 8 20.14 -8.51 -4.15
CA LEU A 8 19.88 -9.09 -5.46
C LEU A 8 18.40 -9.08 -5.74
N VAL A 9 18.02 -8.56 -6.89
CA VAL A 9 16.62 -8.50 -7.31
C VAL A 9 16.38 -9.47 -8.46
N TYR A 10 15.35 -10.30 -8.27
CA TYR A 10 14.83 -11.20 -9.30
C TYR A 10 13.43 -10.74 -9.70
N PHE A 11 13.17 -10.80 -10.99
CA PHE A 11 11.90 -10.38 -11.57
C PHE A 11 11.40 -11.49 -12.50
N GLY A 12 10.29 -12.13 -12.13
CA GLY A 12 9.83 -13.30 -12.86
C GLY A 12 10.84 -14.45 -12.91
N GLY A 13 11.63 -14.63 -11.85
CA GLY A 13 12.70 -15.64 -11.77
C GLY A 13 14.01 -15.25 -12.45
N ARG A 14 14.08 -14.10 -13.14
CA ARG A 14 15.30 -13.62 -13.81
C ARG A 14 16.03 -12.59 -12.94
N GLN A 15 17.32 -12.75 -12.75
CA GLN A 15 18.16 -11.77 -12.06
C GLN A 15 18.23 -10.47 -12.87
N MET A 16 17.96 -9.34 -12.21
CA MET A 16 17.88 -8.01 -12.85
C MET A 16 19.13 -7.15 -12.64
N CYS A 17 19.88 -7.38 -11.56
CA CYS A 17 21.05 -6.58 -11.24
C CYS A 17 22.14 -7.42 -10.57
N TYR A 18 23.39 -6.93 -10.60
CA TYR A 18 24.44 -7.37 -9.69
C TYR A 18 24.18 -6.83 -8.28
N PRO A 19 24.85 -7.38 -7.24
CA PRO A 19 24.66 -6.91 -5.86
C PRO A 19 24.81 -5.38 -5.74
N THR A 20 23.73 -4.74 -5.34
CA THR A 20 23.61 -3.28 -5.24
C THR A 20 22.67 -2.90 -4.11
N THR A 21 22.74 -1.66 -3.65
CA THR A 21 21.80 -1.12 -2.66
C THR A 21 20.50 -0.60 -3.28
N THR A 22 20.51 -0.35 -4.60
CA THR A 22 19.35 0.13 -5.34
C THR A 22 19.30 -0.55 -6.71
N CYS A 23 18.13 -1.11 -7.08
CA CYS A 23 17.92 -1.73 -8.38
C CYS A 23 16.74 -1.03 -9.07
N PHE A 24 17.00 -0.54 -10.28
CA PHE A 24 15.98 0.12 -11.09
C PHE A 24 15.61 -0.75 -12.30
N VAL A 25 14.31 -1.01 -12.48
CA VAL A 25 13.78 -1.79 -13.60
C VAL A 25 12.86 -0.90 -14.41
N ALA A 26 13.19 -0.67 -15.67
CA ALA A 26 12.45 0.20 -16.57
C ALA A 26 11.79 -0.58 -17.71
N ASN A 27 10.89 0.08 -18.45
CA ASN A 27 10.23 -0.44 -19.66
C ASN A 27 9.43 -1.74 -19.43
N LEU A 28 8.82 -1.86 -18.24
CA LEU A 28 7.92 -2.96 -17.96
C LEU A 28 6.59 -2.80 -18.71
N LYS A 29 6.11 -3.87 -19.30
CA LYS A 29 4.76 -3.91 -19.87
C LYS A 29 3.74 -4.07 -18.72
N PRO A 30 2.50 -3.60 -18.91
CA PRO A 30 1.44 -3.89 -17.96
C PRO A 30 1.33 -5.39 -17.68
N GLY A 31 1.25 -5.79 -16.40
CA GLY A 31 1.17 -7.21 -16.05
C GLY A 31 1.52 -7.50 -14.60
N ASN A 32 1.36 -8.76 -14.23
CA ASN A 32 1.73 -9.26 -12.91
C ASN A 32 3.16 -9.82 -12.93
N TYR A 33 3.97 -9.37 -12.00
CA TYR A 33 5.37 -9.76 -11.89
C TYR A 33 5.66 -10.29 -10.49
N THR A 34 6.33 -11.43 -10.41
CA THR A 34 6.86 -11.91 -9.14
C THR A 34 8.21 -11.24 -8.91
N ILE A 35 8.33 -10.52 -7.79
CA ILE A 35 9.55 -9.84 -7.38
C ILE A 35 10.11 -10.54 -6.15
N GLU A 36 11.36 -10.96 -6.25
CA GLU A 36 12.08 -11.55 -5.13
C GLU A 36 13.34 -10.71 -4.87
N VAL A 37 13.58 -10.38 -3.62
CA VAL A 37 14.80 -9.68 -3.19
C VAL A 37 15.54 -10.54 -2.19
N TYR A 38 16.85 -10.68 -2.40
CA TYR A 38 17.73 -11.45 -1.52
C TYR A 38 18.84 -10.57 -0.99
N ALA A 39 19.24 -10.80 0.25
CA ALA A 39 20.48 -10.24 0.78
C ALA A 39 21.66 -10.74 -0.05
N SER A 40 22.67 -9.90 -0.25
CA SER A 40 23.87 -10.27 -0.99
C SER A 40 25.12 -9.66 -0.36
N ARG A 41 26.25 -9.92 -0.99
CA ARG A 41 27.57 -9.34 -0.64
C ARG A 41 28.12 -8.61 -1.86
N PRO A 42 28.96 -7.58 -1.64
CA PRO A 42 29.69 -6.97 -2.74
C PRO A 42 30.46 -8.05 -3.50
N THR A 43 30.27 -8.10 -4.82
CA THR A 43 30.90 -9.12 -5.69
C THR A 43 31.67 -8.41 -6.77
N ARG A 44 32.91 -8.87 -7.04
CA ARG A 44 33.74 -8.35 -8.13
C ARG A 44 33.27 -8.91 -9.48
N PRO A 45 33.50 -8.19 -10.59
CA PRO A 45 33.21 -8.72 -11.90
C PRO A 45 33.90 -10.07 -12.14
N GLY A 46 33.13 -11.08 -12.54
CA GLY A 46 33.63 -12.44 -12.78
C GLY A 46 33.55 -13.39 -11.59
N GLU A 47 33.25 -12.90 -10.39
CA GLU A 47 33.01 -13.76 -9.22
C GLU A 47 31.57 -14.29 -9.21
N ARG A 48 31.37 -15.47 -8.59
CA ARG A 48 30.03 -16.04 -8.41
C ARG A 48 29.22 -15.20 -7.41
N VAL A 49 28.08 -14.70 -7.87
CA VAL A 49 27.19 -13.89 -7.03
C VAL A 49 26.62 -14.75 -5.91
N TRP A 50 26.76 -14.27 -4.67
CA TRP A 50 26.20 -14.93 -3.50
C TRP A 50 24.75 -14.49 -3.29
N LYS A 51 23.84 -15.47 -3.25
CA LYS A 51 22.41 -15.28 -2.97
C LYS A 51 22.17 -15.71 -1.53
N GLY A 52 21.90 -14.74 -0.66
CA GLY A 52 21.66 -14.94 0.75
C GLY A 52 20.19 -15.17 1.11
N GLU A 53 19.81 -14.70 2.29
CA GLU A 53 18.44 -14.77 2.78
C GLU A 53 17.48 -14.00 1.87
N ARG A 54 16.26 -14.54 1.71
CA ARG A 54 15.19 -13.86 0.96
C ARG A 54 14.54 -12.81 1.85
N LEU A 55 14.70 -11.54 1.46
CA LEU A 55 14.19 -10.38 2.19
C LEU A 55 12.76 -10.00 1.75
N TYR A 56 12.43 -10.25 0.48
CA TYR A 56 11.13 -9.92 -0.10
C TYR A 56 10.72 -10.95 -1.15
N ASN A 57 9.43 -11.26 -1.20
CA ASN A 57 8.83 -12.09 -2.24
C ASN A 57 7.34 -11.76 -2.35
N ASP A 58 6.98 -11.10 -3.42
CA ASP A 58 5.58 -10.77 -3.69
C ASP A 58 5.28 -10.71 -5.18
N ARG A 59 3.98 -10.79 -5.51
CA ARG A 59 3.49 -10.60 -6.87
C ARG A 59 2.90 -9.21 -7.01
N VAL A 60 3.57 -8.36 -7.76
CA VAL A 60 3.22 -6.96 -7.99
C VAL A 60 2.62 -6.80 -9.37
N TYR A 61 1.45 -6.17 -9.44
CA TYR A 61 0.88 -5.72 -10.71
C TYR A 61 1.46 -4.37 -11.10
N PHE A 62 1.87 -4.23 -12.34
CA PHE A 62 2.36 -3.00 -12.95
C PHE A 62 1.45 -2.60 -14.11
N ASN A 63 0.94 -1.36 -14.11
CA ASN A 63 0.00 -0.87 -15.12
C ASN A 63 0.67 -0.25 -16.36
N GLY A 64 1.99 -0.11 -16.35
CA GLY A 64 2.78 0.45 -17.43
C GLY A 64 3.05 1.96 -17.37
N ASN A 65 2.29 2.72 -16.56
CA ASN A 65 2.37 4.18 -16.48
C ASN A 65 2.69 4.70 -15.07
N GLU A 66 3.21 3.84 -14.20
CA GLU A 66 3.51 4.19 -12.82
C GLU A 66 4.96 3.86 -12.47
N VAL A 67 5.49 4.54 -11.45
CA VAL A 67 6.71 4.14 -10.75
C VAL A 67 6.29 3.50 -9.44
N LYS A 68 6.79 2.29 -9.17
CA LYS A 68 6.59 1.60 -7.89
C LYS A 68 7.91 1.46 -7.17
N ASP A 69 8.01 2.04 -6.00
CA ASP A 69 9.15 1.87 -5.12
C ASP A 69 8.90 0.70 -4.16
N ILE A 70 9.85 -0.23 -4.12
CA ILE A 70 9.86 -1.34 -3.18
C ILE A 70 11.05 -1.13 -2.25
N ILE A 71 10.76 -0.74 -1.02
CA ILE A 71 11.76 -0.53 0.01
C ILE A 71 11.87 -1.82 0.82
N VAL A 72 13.06 -2.42 0.83
CA VAL A 72 13.34 -3.65 1.57
C VAL A 72 14.30 -3.31 2.70
N GLU A 73 13.80 -3.45 3.94
CA GLU A 73 14.63 -3.26 5.14
C GLU A 73 15.14 -4.61 5.66
N GLU A 74 16.37 -4.63 6.14
CA GLU A 74 16.89 -5.79 6.88
C GLU A 74 16.02 -6.02 8.12
N ARG A 75 15.36 -7.17 8.20
CA ARG A 75 14.76 -7.63 9.46
C ARG A 75 15.91 -7.84 10.45
N GLY A 76 16.04 -6.92 11.39
CA GLY A 76 16.85 -7.17 12.59
C GLY A 76 16.33 -8.44 13.26
N ASP A 77 17.25 -9.34 13.63
CA ASP A 77 17.02 -10.60 14.34
C ASP A 77 15.87 -10.48 15.36
N ILE A 78 14.70 -11.02 15.03
CA ILE A 78 13.66 -11.32 16.00
C ILE A 78 14.06 -12.64 16.67
N ARG A 79 14.93 -12.57 17.68
CA ARG A 79 15.03 -13.65 18.66
C ARG A 79 13.68 -13.74 19.39
N PRO A 80 13.09 -14.94 19.54
CA PRO A 80 11.89 -15.09 20.35
C PRO A 80 12.22 -14.65 21.78
N GLY A 81 11.76 -13.44 22.13
CA GLY A 81 11.97 -12.86 23.45
C GLY A 81 11.09 -13.57 24.48
N ARG A 82 11.70 -14.00 25.56
CA ARG A 82 11.07 -14.36 26.83
C ARG A 82 9.98 -13.34 27.22
N PRO A 83 8.84 -13.77 27.82
CA PRO A 83 7.83 -12.84 28.31
C PRO A 83 8.41 -12.07 29.50
N GLY A 84 8.62 -10.77 29.32
CA GLY A 84 9.18 -9.87 30.31
C GLY A 84 8.44 -8.55 30.38
N ARG A 85 7.86 -8.30 31.52
CA ARG A 85 7.42 -7.06 32.21
C ARG A 85 7.03 -5.83 31.37
N PRO A 86 5.92 -5.15 31.75
CA PRO A 86 5.51 -3.87 31.14
C PRO A 86 6.49 -2.76 31.57
N GLY A 87 7.20 -2.20 30.62
CA GLY A 87 8.06 -1.04 30.76
C GLY A 87 7.45 0.17 30.06
N THR A 88 7.18 1.21 30.84
CA THR A 88 6.85 2.56 30.40
C THR A 88 7.96 3.12 29.49
N GLY A 89 7.63 3.42 28.22
CA GLY A 89 8.59 4.03 27.30
C GLY A 89 7.85 4.87 26.25
N GLN A 90 8.15 6.15 26.29
CA GLN A 90 7.65 7.26 25.50
C GLN A 90 7.59 6.99 23.99
N GLY A 91 6.53 7.53 23.37
CA GLY A 91 6.19 7.39 21.97
C GLY A 91 7.23 7.98 21.02
N GLY A 92 7.90 7.12 20.30
CA GLY A 92 8.52 7.44 19.03
C GLY A 92 7.54 6.97 17.94
N HIS A 93 7.18 7.87 17.05
CA HIS A 93 6.37 7.59 15.87
C HIS A 93 7.11 6.55 15.01
N ARG A 94 6.78 5.27 15.18
CA ARG A 94 7.21 4.22 14.26
C ARG A 94 6.27 4.28 13.06
N PRO A 95 6.78 4.37 11.83
CA PRO A 95 5.95 4.15 10.65
C PRO A 95 5.30 2.77 10.78
N ASP A 96 3.98 2.72 10.68
CA ASP A 96 3.20 1.50 10.87
C ASP A 96 3.28 0.64 9.61
N TYR A 97 4.38 -0.12 9.47
CA TYR A 97 4.63 -1.01 8.33
C TYR A 97 3.60 -2.15 8.19
N ASN A 98 2.83 -2.45 9.24
CA ASN A 98 1.75 -3.44 9.18
C ASN A 98 0.51 -2.94 8.42
N ARG A 99 0.43 -1.66 8.09
CA ARG A 99 -0.76 -1.09 7.47
C ARG A 99 -0.93 -1.54 6.01
N TYR A 100 0.19 -1.74 5.29
CA TYR A 100 0.15 -2.17 3.90
C TYR A 100 -0.16 -3.67 3.72
N ASP A 101 0.07 -4.50 4.75
CA ASP A 101 -0.28 -5.94 4.70
C ASP A 101 -1.80 -6.18 4.65
N ARG A 102 -2.59 -5.19 5.06
CA ARG A 102 -4.07 -5.26 5.04
C ARG A 102 -4.69 -4.59 3.81
N VAL A 103 -3.89 -3.97 2.96
CA VAL A 103 -4.41 -3.31 1.76
C VAL A 103 -5.00 -4.35 0.83
N MET A 104 -6.25 -4.09 0.41
CA MET A 104 -6.94 -4.95 -0.54
C MET A 104 -6.17 -4.97 -1.87
N ASN A 105 -5.70 -6.14 -2.31
CA ASN A 105 -5.01 -6.27 -3.58
C ASN A 105 -5.97 -6.00 -4.77
N ASP A 106 -5.42 -5.66 -5.93
CA ASP A 106 -6.20 -5.21 -7.09
C ASP A 106 -7.21 -6.27 -7.57
N GLN A 107 -6.89 -7.57 -7.49
CA GLN A 107 -7.81 -8.62 -7.92
C GLN A 107 -9.02 -8.74 -6.98
N LEU A 108 -8.77 -8.63 -5.67
CA LEU A 108 -9.83 -8.65 -4.67
C LEU A 108 -10.62 -7.35 -4.72
N PHE A 109 -9.95 -6.21 -4.91
CA PHE A 109 -10.61 -4.92 -5.08
C PHE A 109 -11.53 -4.91 -6.31
N LYS A 110 -11.10 -5.47 -7.43
CA LYS A 110 -11.95 -5.59 -8.62
C LYS A 110 -13.22 -6.39 -8.32
N LYS A 111 -13.11 -7.53 -7.65
CA LYS A 111 -14.27 -8.34 -7.24
C LYS A 111 -15.18 -7.58 -6.29
N PHE A 112 -14.62 -6.89 -5.32
CA PHE A 112 -15.35 -6.04 -4.38
C PHE A 112 -16.09 -4.92 -5.12
N PHE A 113 -15.39 -4.19 -5.99
CA PHE A 113 -15.95 -3.10 -6.78
C PHE A 113 -17.09 -3.59 -7.69
N ASP A 114 -16.90 -4.73 -8.37
CA ASP A 114 -17.94 -5.35 -9.21
C ASP A 114 -19.15 -5.76 -8.35
N SER A 115 -18.94 -6.26 -7.13
CA SER A 115 -20.03 -6.58 -6.20
C SER A 115 -20.81 -5.34 -5.78
N VAL A 116 -20.12 -4.24 -5.43
CA VAL A 116 -20.76 -2.95 -5.09
C VAL A 116 -21.54 -2.38 -6.29
N LYS A 117 -20.95 -2.46 -7.49
CA LYS A 117 -21.57 -1.97 -8.73
C LYS A 117 -22.84 -2.72 -9.09
N ASN A 118 -22.84 -4.05 -8.89
CA ASN A 118 -23.96 -4.91 -9.25
C ASN A 118 -25.08 -4.93 -8.20
N GLU A 119 -24.81 -4.37 -7.01
CA GLU A 119 -25.83 -4.29 -5.96
C GLU A 119 -26.82 -3.15 -6.25
N PRO A 120 -28.13 -3.44 -6.41
CA PRO A 120 -29.11 -2.44 -6.80
C PRO A 120 -29.47 -1.49 -5.65
N PHE A 121 -29.40 -1.92 -4.41
CA PHE A 121 -29.85 -1.15 -3.25
C PHE A 121 -28.71 -0.42 -2.56
N GLU A 122 -28.87 0.89 -2.34
CA GLU A 122 -27.84 1.72 -1.68
C GLU A 122 -27.46 1.21 -0.27
N LYS A 123 -28.46 0.77 0.51
CA LYS A 123 -28.23 0.24 1.85
C LYS A 123 -27.31 -0.98 1.83
N ASP A 124 -27.50 -1.87 0.87
CA ASP A 124 -26.73 -3.10 0.76
C ASP A 124 -25.31 -2.82 0.19
N ARG A 125 -25.20 -1.86 -0.75
CA ARG A 125 -23.87 -1.32 -1.15
C ARG A 125 -23.07 -0.80 0.03
N MET A 126 -23.71 0.00 0.89
CA MET A 126 -23.07 0.52 2.10
C MET A 126 -22.68 -0.62 3.07
N GLY A 127 -23.48 -1.68 3.16
CA GLY A 127 -23.17 -2.88 3.91
C GLY A 127 -21.91 -3.58 3.40
N LEU A 128 -21.79 -3.75 2.08
CA LEU A 128 -20.58 -4.33 1.44
C LEU A 128 -19.34 -3.48 1.73
N ILE A 129 -19.45 -2.16 1.59
CA ILE A 129 -18.34 -1.23 1.89
C ILE A 129 -17.94 -1.32 3.35
N THR A 130 -18.89 -1.29 4.29
CA THR A 130 -18.61 -1.40 5.72
C THR A 130 -17.92 -2.71 6.07
N THR A 131 -18.37 -3.82 5.48
CA THR A 131 -17.74 -5.14 5.67
C THR A 131 -16.31 -5.17 5.15
N ALA A 132 -16.06 -4.58 3.99
CA ALA A 132 -14.72 -4.49 3.41
C ALA A 132 -13.79 -3.64 4.29
N LEU A 133 -14.26 -2.49 4.80
CA LEU A 133 -13.50 -1.60 5.68
C LEU A 133 -13.15 -2.24 7.03
N ALA A 134 -13.98 -3.16 7.53
CA ALA A 134 -13.68 -3.89 8.78
C ALA A 134 -12.49 -4.84 8.64
N ASN A 135 -12.22 -5.33 7.42
CA ASN A 135 -11.26 -6.39 7.17
C ASN A 135 -10.05 -5.97 6.32
N SER A 136 -10.12 -4.83 5.64
CA SER A 136 -9.09 -4.37 4.70
C SER A 136 -8.86 -2.88 4.80
N ASP A 137 -7.64 -2.48 4.44
CA ASP A 137 -7.28 -1.10 4.16
C ASP A 137 -7.27 -0.86 2.65
N PHE A 138 -7.26 0.40 2.22
CA PHE A 138 -7.40 0.79 0.83
C PHE A 138 -6.38 1.86 0.46
N THR A 139 -6.09 1.97 -0.83
CA THR A 139 -5.36 3.12 -1.37
C THR A 139 -6.31 4.26 -1.75
N SER A 140 -5.77 5.47 -1.85
CA SER A 140 -6.51 6.63 -2.36
C SER A 140 -7.05 6.38 -3.78
N GLU A 141 -6.31 5.65 -4.61
CA GLU A 141 -6.76 5.29 -5.97
C GLU A 141 -7.98 4.34 -5.94
N GLN A 142 -7.97 3.34 -5.06
CA GLN A 142 -9.11 2.44 -4.87
C GLN A 142 -10.34 3.20 -4.37
N CYS A 143 -10.14 4.12 -3.42
CA CYS A 143 -11.20 5.03 -2.96
C CYS A 143 -11.72 5.91 -4.09
N LEU A 144 -10.83 6.47 -4.92
CA LEU A 144 -11.16 7.31 -6.07
C LEU A 144 -12.06 6.57 -7.06
N GLN A 145 -11.73 5.30 -7.38
CA GLN A 145 -12.53 4.48 -8.28
C GLN A 145 -13.93 4.23 -7.69
N LEU A 146 -14.04 3.93 -6.41
CA LEU A 146 -15.31 3.71 -5.75
C LEU A 146 -16.16 4.97 -5.71
N VAL A 147 -15.57 6.12 -5.37
CA VAL A 147 -16.27 7.41 -5.29
C VAL A 147 -16.78 7.87 -6.67
N LYS A 148 -16.00 7.64 -7.73
CA LYS A 148 -16.43 7.96 -9.12
C LYS A 148 -17.67 7.19 -9.59
N PHE A 149 -17.94 6.04 -8.99
CA PHE A 149 -19.15 5.26 -9.29
C PHE A 149 -20.43 5.99 -8.86
N TYR A 150 -20.36 6.84 -7.83
CA TYR A 150 -21.50 7.59 -7.31
C TYR A 150 -21.68 8.92 -8.05
N THR A 151 -22.93 9.28 -8.34
CA THR A 151 -23.24 10.49 -9.11
C THR A 151 -23.31 11.73 -8.23
N PHE A 152 -23.87 11.61 -7.03
CA PHE A 152 -24.15 12.75 -6.17
C PHE A 152 -23.02 13.02 -5.16
N ASP A 153 -22.66 14.30 -5.03
CA ASP A 153 -21.60 14.75 -4.11
C ASP A 153 -21.81 14.32 -2.65
N ASN A 154 -23.08 14.28 -2.20
CA ASN A 154 -23.39 13.85 -0.82
C ASN A 154 -23.05 12.37 -0.58
N GLU A 155 -23.30 11.52 -1.57
CA GLU A 155 -22.91 10.09 -1.52
C GLU A 155 -21.42 9.94 -1.55
N ARG A 156 -20.73 10.66 -2.45
CA ARG A 156 -19.27 10.70 -2.54
C ARG A 156 -18.64 11.11 -1.20
N LEU A 157 -19.14 12.22 -0.62
CA LEU A 157 -18.67 12.72 0.68
C LEU A 157 -18.86 11.68 1.80
N LYS A 158 -20.00 10.99 1.83
CA LYS A 158 -20.29 9.94 2.81
C LYS A 158 -19.25 8.81 2.70
N ILE A 159 -19.01 8.32 1.49
CA ILE A 159 -18.02 7.25 1.24
C ILE A 159 -16.62 7.68 1.59
N MET A 160 -16.21 8.90 1.19
CA MET A 160 -14.90 9.46 1.55
C MET A 160 -14.67 9.45 3.05
N LYS A 161 -15.66 9.92 3.83
CA LYS A 161 -15.58 9.92 5.31
C LYS A 161 -15.50 8.52 5.90
N MET A 162 -16.21 7.55 5.32
CA MET A 162 -16.17 6.16 5.77
C MET A 162 -14.82 5.51 5.47
N MET A 163 -14.24 5.78 4.29
CA MET A 163 -13.01 5.14 3.84
C MET A 163 -11.75 5.77 4.41
N TYR A 164 -11.76 7.08 4.68
CA TYR A 164 -10.56 7.83 5.09
C TYR A 164 -9.77 7.20 6.24
N PRO A 165 -10.41 6.66 7.31
CA PRO A 165 -9.69 5.96 8.38
C PRO A 165 -8.83 4.78 7.91
N ASN A 166 -9.26 4.09 6.85
CA ASN A 166 -8.62 2.91 6.29
C ASN A 166 -7.73 3.21 5.07
N ILE A 167 -7.50 4.49 4.74
CA ILE A 167 -6.60 4.87 3.65
C ILE A 167 -5.15 4.84 4.14
N VAL A 168 -4.31 4.12 3.40
CA VAL A 168 -2.89 3.96 3.75
C VAL A 168 -2.00 5.06 3.19
N ASP A 169 -2.32 5.61 2.03
CA ASP A 169 -1.62 6.68 1.30
C ASP A 169 -2.40 8.00 1.37
N LYS A 170 -2.64 8.49 2.60
CA LYS A 170 -3.46 9.68 2.87
C LYS A 170 -2.92 10.95 2.20
N GLU A 171 -1.63 11.02 1.95
CA GLU A 171 -0.99 12.10 1.20
C GLU A 171 -1.54 12.25 -0.23
N ALA A 172 -2.03 11.16 -0.85
CA ALA A 172 -2.63 11.17 -2.17
C ALA A 172 -4.15 11.44 -2.15
N PHE A 173 -4.78 11.53 -0.97
CA PHE A 173 -6.24 11.63 -0.83
C PHE A 173 -6.82 12.93 -1.41
N PHE A 174 -6.02 13.96 -1.65
CA PHE A 174 -6.45 15.17 -2.36
C PHE A 174 -7.05 14.87 -3.75
N THR A 175 -6.62 13.78 -4.40
CA THR A 175 -7.16 13.33 -5.70
C THR A 175 -8.61 12.91 -5.57
N VAL A 176 -8.96 12.27 -4.45
CA VAL A 176 -10.31 11.83 -4.13
C VAL A 176 -11.21 13.05 -3.86
N ILE A 177 -10.73 14.01 -3.03
CA ILE A 177 -11.46 15.25 -2.73
C ILE A 177 -11.73 16.05 -4.01
N GLY A 178 -10.81 15.99 -4.98
CA GLY A 178 -10.95 16.65 -6.29
C GLY A 178 -12.20 16.23 -7.08
N THR A 179 -12.79 15.06 -6.78
CA THR A 179 -14.02 14.58 -7.45
C THR A 179 -15.30 15.26 -6.95
N LEU A 180 -15.25 15.96 -5.83
CA LEU A 180 -16.39 16.74 -5.34
C LEU A 180 -16.59 17.99 -6.18
N THR A 181 -17.83 18.24 -6.59
CA THR A 181 -18.20 19.38 -7.41
C THR A 181 -18.36 20.65 -6.58
N PHE A 182 -19.03 20.54 -5.44
CA PHE A 182 -19.39 21.68 -4.61
C PHE A 182 -18.28 22.00 -3.59
N SER A 183 -17.85 23.29 -3.55
CA SER A 183 -16.86 23.76 -2.60
C SER A 183 -17.25 23.53 -1.14
N SER A 184 -18.53 23.64 -0.81
CA SER A 184 -19.05 23.36 0.52
C SER A 184 -18.79 21.90 0.97
N ASN A 185 -18.87 20.94 0.06
CA ASN A 185 -18.57 19.53 0.37
C ASN A 185 -17.06 19.28 0.48
N LYS A 186 -16.25 19.98 -0.31
CA LYS A 186 -14.77 19.97 -0.14
C LYS A 186 -14.38 20.49 1.23
N THR A 187 -14.99 21.60 1.67
CA THR A 187 -14.78 22.17 3.01
C THR A 187 -15.16 21.14 4.08
N LYS A 188 -16.34 20.53 4.00
CA LYS A 188 -16.80 19.50 4.95
C LYS A 188 -15.86 18.31 5.02
N MET A 189 -15.23 17.91 3.90
CA MET A 189 -14.27 16.81 3.90
C MET A 189 -12.95 17.24 4.56
N ASN A 190 -12.45 18.45 4.26
CA ASN A 190 -11.25 19.00 4.87
C ASN A 190 -11.41 19.19 6.38
N ASP A 191 -12.56 19.65 6.84
CA ASP A 191 -12.86 19.80 8.27
C ASP A 191 -12.90 18.43 8.97
N PHE A 192 -13.50 17.43 8.33
CA PHE A 192 -13.48 16.05 8.83
C PHE A 192 -12.05 15.50 8.95
N ILE A 193 -11.19 15.75 7.96
CA ILE A 193 -9.78 15.32 7.99
C ILE A 193 -9.04 15.98 9.15
N LYS A 194 -9.19 17.30 9.33
CA LYS A 194 -8.57 18.03 10.45
C LYS A 194 -9.01 17.48 11.80
N GLU A 195 -10.30 17.21 11.96
CA GLU A 195 -10.84 16.64 13.19
C GLU A 195 -10.31 15.22 13.44
N TYR A 196 -10.20 14.41 12.39
CA TYR A 196 -9.71 13.04 12.47
C TYR A 196 -8.20 12.98 12.81
N GLU A 197 -7.37 13.80 12.16
CA GLU A 197 -5.92 13.85 12.38
C GLU A 197 -5.53 14.59 13.68
N GLY A 198 -6.43 15.40 14.23
CA GLY A 198 -6.23 16.11 15.50
C GLY A 198 -6.57 15.31 16.76
N ARG A 199 -7.04 14.07 16.60
CA ARG A 199 -7.33 13.13 17.70
C ARG A 199 -6.10 12.27 18.01
#